data_6853c161d7eda69697e1af6246cfd8f4
#
_entry.id   6853c161d7eda69697e1af6246cfd8f4
#
_cell.length_a   1.000
_cell.length_b   1.000
_cell.length_c   1.000
_cell.angle_alpha   90.00
_cell.angle_beta   90.00
_cell.angle_gamma   90.00
#
_symmetry.space_group_name_H-M   'P 1'
#
loop_
_entity.id
_entity.type
_entity.pdbx_description
1 polymer ?
#
loop_
_entity_poly.entity_id
_entity_poly.type
_entity_poly.pdbx_seq_one_letter_code
_entity_poly.pdbx_strand_id
1 'polypeptide(L)'
;MQVLKTPESAFIKITDFPYPPRFTEITDTVSGEIRMAHYQCGPKDGHTVLLIHGEPTWAYLYRKMMPVLADAGFNVIAPDLIGFGRSDKPVRKEDYSYARHVIWLKDWFSQATKGPVTLFCQDWGGLLGLRLVADMPERFSGVMVSNTGLPTGDHVPSDAFIKWRRFSQDVAVFPTSTIIQNATTTVLDEATLAAYDAPFPDESFKAGARMFPILVPTSPDNAEAQANRQAWEKLKQYNKPFVTAFGDSDPVTKGGEKVFQKLVPGCNGMAHTQIENGGHFIQEDQGERLANLLVQFIQNTQLK
;
A
#
# COMPACT_ATOMS: atom_id res chain seq x y z
N MET A 1 -3.88 11.03 -22.20
CA MET A 1 -3.78 9.63 -21.70
C MET A 1 -5.17 8.99 -21.75
N GLN A 2 -5.31 7.79 -22.30
CA GLN A 2 -6.57 7.05 -22.26
C GLN A 2 -6.70 6.35 -20.92
N VAL A 3 -7.90 6.39 -20.32
CA VAL A 3 -8.16 5.88 -18.97
C VAL A 3 -9.40 4.99 -18.99
N LEU A 4 -9.34 3.82 -18.38
CA LEU A 4 -10.47 2.93 -18.14
C LEU A 4 -11.02 3.15 -16.73
N LYS A 5 -12.33 2.90 -16.59
CA LYS A 5 -13.06 2.87 -15.32
C LYS A 5 -13.70 1.51 -15.18
N THR A 6 -13.39 0.79 -14.13
CA THR A 6 -14.05 -0.50 -13.86
C THR A 6 -15.54 -0.26 -13.61
N PRO A 7 -16.43 -0.97 -14.31
CA PRO A 7 -17.87 -0.82 -14.10
C PRO A 7 -18.28 -1.21 -12.67
N GLU A 8 -19.20 -0.49 -12.06
CA GLU A 8 -19.69 -0.80 -10.71
C GLU A 8 -20.31 -2.20 -10.61
N SER A 9 -20.83 -2.73 -11.73
CA SER A 9 -21.34 -4.10 -11.80
C SER A 9 -20.29 -5.17 -11.48
N ALA A 10 -19.00 -4.87 -11.61
CA ALA A 10 -17.93 -5.80 -11.24
C ALA A 10 -17.84 -6.02 -9.71
N PHE A 11 -18.31 -5.06 -8.92
CA PHE A 11 -18.18 -5.07 -7.46
C PHE A 11 -19.46 -5.48 -6.71
N ILE A 12 -20.59 -5.70 -7.38
CA ILE A 12 -21.88 -5.94 -6.73
C ILE A 12 -21.97 -7.24 -5.89
N LYS A 13 -21.08 -8.19 -6.16
CA LYS A 13 -21.02 -9.46 -5.43
C LYS A 13 -20.14 -9.39 -4.17
N ILE A 14 -19.45 -8.27 -3.93
CA ILE A 14 -18.59 -8.09 -2.76
C ILE A 14 -19.45 -7.64 -1.59
N THR A 15 -19.70 -8.53 -0.64
CA THR A 15 -20.58 -8.29 0.50
C THR A 15 -19.87 -8.00 1.81
N ASP A 16 -18.60 -8.38 1.92
CA ASP A 16 -17.75 -8.23 3.10
C ASP A 16 -16.91 -6.94 3.10
N PHE A 17 -17.18 -6.02 2.16
CA PHE A 17 -16.58 -4.70 2.08
C PHE A 17 -17.67 -3.62 1.88
N PRO A 18 -18.51 -3.35 2.90
CA PRO A 18 -19.72 -2.54 2.76
C PRO A 18 -19.46 -1.03 2.76
N TYR A 19 -18.28 -0.61 2.40
CA TYR A 19 -17.89 0.80 2.42
C TYR A 19 -18.16 1.43 1.05
N PRO A 20 -18.98 2.51 0.98
CA PRO A 20 -19.22 3.19 -0.28
C PRO A 20 -17.94 3.90 -0.76
N PRO A 21 -17.58 3.79 -2.05
CA PRO A 21 -16.45 4.50 -2.60
C PRO A 21 -16.71 6.02 -2.60
N ARG A 22 -15.68 6.77 -2.25
CA ARG A 22 -15.56 8.21 -2.45
C ARG A 22 -14.52 8.46 -3.51
N PHE A 23 -14.69 9.52 -4.28
CA PHE A 23 -13.79 9.85 -5.36
C PHE A 23 -13.22 11.24 -5.16
N THR A 24 -11.92 11.37 -5.41
CA THR A 24 -11.20 12.63 -5.44
C THR A 24 -10.61 12.80 -6.84
N GLU A 25 -10.88 13.91 -7.47
CA GLU A 25 -10.23 14.28 -8.71
C GLU A 25 -8.85 14.85 -8.38
N ILE A 26 -7.83 14.25 -8.97
CA ILE A 26 -6.43 14.61 -8.78
C ILE A 26 -5.83 15.09 -10.10
N THR A 27 -4.90 16.02 -10.02
CA THR A 27 -4.26 16.60 -11.19
C THR A 27 -3.14 15.71 -11.69
N ASP A 28 -3.21 15.33 -12.96
CA ASP A 28 -2.11 14.70 -13.68
C ASP A 28 -1.52 15.68 -14.71
N THR A 29 -0.20 15.82 -14.71
CA THR A 29 0.50 16.79 -15.55
C THR A 29 0.44 16.48 -17.05
N VAL A 30 0.06 15.25 -17.42
CA VAL A 30 -0.01 14.80 -18.83
C VAL A 30 -1.45 14.70 -19.34
N SER A 31 -2.37 14.24 -18.48
CA SER A 31 -3.76 13.96 -18.90
C SER A 31 -4.80 14.93 -18.35
N GLY A 32 -4.41 15.88 -17.52
CA GLY A 32 -5.33 16.73 -16.80
C GLY A 32 -5.87 16.04 -15.53
N GLU A 33 -7.17 15.85 -15.43
CA GLU A 33 -7.79 15.25 -14.23
C GLU A 33 -7.95 13.74 -14.39
N ILE A 34 -7.62 13.00 -13.31
CA ILE A 34 -7.89 11.58 -13.14
C ILE A 34 -8.49 11.35 -11.76
N ARG A 35 -9.25 10.28 -11.61
CA ARG A 35 -10.05 10.03 -10.42
C ARG A 35 -9.43 8.94 -9.56
N MET A 36 -9.24 9.25 -8.28
CA MET A 36 -8.77 8.30 -7.27
C MET A 36 -9.89 7.97 -6.28
N ALA A 37 -10.18 6.67 -6.13
CA ALA A 37 -11.17 6.18 -5.17
C ALA A 37 -10.56 6.01 -3.79
N HIS A 38 -11.38 6.13 -2.74
CA HIS A 38 -11.01 5.77 -1.38
C HIS A 38 -12.25 5.38 -0.56
N TYR A 39 -12.02 4.68 0.54
CA TYR A 39 -13.07 4.23 1.46
C TYR A 39 -12.79 4.77 2.84
N GLN A 40 -13.86 5.03 3.59
CA GLN A 40 -13.76 5.61 4.93
C GLN A 40 -14.77 4.97 5.86
N CYS A 41 -14.35 4.66 7.08
CA CYS A 41 -15.19 4.20 8.17
C CYS A 41 -14.73 4.76 9.51
N GLY A 42 -15.57 4.59 10.54
CA GLY A 42 -15.35 5.12 11.87
C GLY A 42 -15.74 6.60 12.04
N PRO A 43 -15.53 7.17 13.22
CA PRO A 43 -15.93 8.54 13.53
C PRO A 43 -15.08 9.56 12.77
N LYS A 44 -15.70 10.53 12.13
CA LYS A 44 -15.02 11.53 11.28
C LYS A 44 -14.09 12.46 12.06
N ASP A 45 -14.33 12.64 13.34
CA ASP A 45 -13.55 13.43 14.28
C ASP A 45 -12.49 12.62 15.03
N GLY A 46 -12.45 11.31 14.82
CA GLY A 46 -11.41 10.42 15.34
C GLY A 46 -10.05 10.68 14.70
N HIS A 47 -8.98 10.28 15.40
CA HIS A 47 -7.63 10.30 14.83
C HIS A 47 -7.59 9.49 13.51
N THR A 48 -7.01 10.08 12.48
CA THR A 48 -7.02 9.45 11.15
C THR A 48 -5.94 8.39 11.03
N VAL A 49 -6.37 7.18 10.63
CA VAL A 49 -5.50 6.06 10.23
C VAL A 49 -5.58 5.90 8.72
N LEU A 50 -4.45 6.05 8.06
CA LEU A 50 -4.30 5.88 6.61
C LEU A 50 -3.73 4.50 6.29
N LEU A 51 -4.44 3.73 5.45
CA LEU A 51 -4.08 2.38 5.04
C LEU A 51 -3.76 2.37 3.54
N ILE A 52 -2.50 2.19 3.13
CA ILE A 52 -2.10 2.21 1.71
C ILE A 52 -1.71 0.80 1.27
N HIS A 53 -2.49 0.27 0.30
CA HIS A 53 -2.28 -1.05 -0.27
C HIS A 53 -1.12 -1.09 -1.29
N GLY A 54 -0.75 -2.31 -1.70
CA GLY A 54 0.24 -2.57 -2.72
C GLY A 54 -0.30 -3.32 -3.93
N GLU A 55 0.60 -3.87 -4.73
CA GLU A 55 0.32 -4.56 -5.98
C GLU A 55 0.15 -6.09 -5.73
N PRO A 56 -0.83 -6.77 -6.34
CA PRO A 56 -1.89 -6.27 -7.23
C PRO A 56 -3.24 -6.07 -6.52
N THR A 57 -3.21 -5.66 -5.26
CA THR A 57 -4.38 -5.52 -4.40
C THR A 57 -5.10 -4.18 -4.60
N TRP A 58 -6.10 -3.92 -3.78
CA TRP A 58 -6.81 -2.66 -3.65
C TRP A 58 -7.28 -2.50 -2.19
N ALA A 59 -8.01 -1.46 -1.84
CA ALA A 59 -8.42 -1.19 -0.47
C ALA A 59 -9.15 -2.37 0.23
N TYR A 60 -9.73 -3.30 -0.51
CA TYR A 60 -10.31 -4.55 -0.03
C TYR A 60 -9.37 -5.39 0.83
N LEU A 61 -8.06 -5.29 0.59
CA LEU A 61 -7.03 -5.93 1.42
C LEU A 61 -7.19 -5.58 2.91
N TYR A 62 -7.72 -4.41 3.19
CA TYR A 62 -7.89 -3.90 4.56
C TYR A 62 -9.24 -4.22 5.21
N ARG A 63 -10.12 -5.02 4.54
CA ARG A 63 -11.48 -5.31 5.05
C ARG A 63 -11.51 -5.90 6.46
N LYS A 64 -10.49 -6.69 6.85
CA LYS A 64 -10.36 -7.27 8.19
C LYS A 64 -9.80 -6.27 9.22
N MET A 65 -9.08 -5.25 8.78
CA MET A 65 -8.47 -4.23 9.66
C MET A 65 -9.42 -3.05 9.91
N MET A 66 -10.14 -2.60 8.89
CA MET A 66 -10.97 -1.40 8.95
C MET A 66 -12.01 -1.43 10.08
N PRO A 67 -12.80 -2.50 10.28
CA PRO A 67 -13.80 -2.54 11.36
C PRO A 67 -13.15 -2.47 12.74
N VAL A 68 -12.06 -3.19 12.98
CA VAL A 68 -11.34 -3.19 14.27
C VAL A 68 -10.83 -1.78 14.62
N LEU A 69 -10.28 -1.08 13.63
CA LEU A 69 -9.78 0.28 13.81
C LEU A 69 -10.94 1.28 14.03
N ALA A 70 -12.03 1.14 13.29
CA ALA A 70 -13.22 1.97 13.43
C ALA A 70 -13.89 1.80 14.82
N ASP A 71 -13.99 0.56 15.29
CA ASP A 71 -14.55 0.21 16.62
C ASP A 71 -13.66 0.73 17.75
N ALA A 72 -12.35 0.87 17.51
CA ALA A 72 -11.42 1.53 18.44
C ALA A 72 -11.50 3.06 18.41
N GLY A 73 -12.40 3.65 17.61
CA GLY A 73 -12.66 5.09 17.56
C GLY A 73 -11.81 5.87 16.57
N PHE A 74 -11.14 5.20 15.64
CA PHE A 74 -10.32 5.87 14.61
C PHE A 74 -11.13 6.17 13.34
N ASN A 75 -10.79 7.28 12.70
CA ASN A 75 -11.23 7.60 11.35
C ASN A 75 -10.30 6.88 10.36
N VAL A 76 -10.79 5.81 9.74
CA VAL A 76 -9.98 4.95 8.87
C VAL A 76 -10.18 5.34 7.41
N ILE A 77 -9.10 5.56 6.67
CA ILE A 77 -9.13 5.92 5.25
C ILE A 77 -8.22 4.96 4.48
N ALA A 78 -8.75 4.33 3.43
CA ALA A 78 -8.03 3.43 2.55
C ALA A 78 -8.24 3.82 1.08
N PRO A 79 -7.25 4.40 0.38
CA PRO A 79 -7.35 4.68 -1.05
C PRO A 79 -7.13 3.44 -1.90
N ASP A 80 -7.70 3.45 -3.11
CA ASP A 80 -7.24 2.64 -4.23
C ASP A 80 -6.20 3.43 -5.02
N LEU A 81 -5.00 2.90 -5.18
CA LEU A 81 -3.98 3.53 -6.03
C LEU A 81 -4.44 3.61 -7.49
N ILE A 82 -3.96 4.61 -8.24
CA ILE A 82 -4.24 4.68 -9.68
C ILE A 82 -3.80 3.39 -10.36
N GLY A 83 -4.67 2.82 -11.18
CA GLY A 83 -4.47 1.50 -11.80
C GLY A 83 -5.13 0.34 -11.05
N PHE A 84 -5.69 0.59 -9.85
CA PHE A 84 -6.25 -0.45 -8.97
C PHE A 84 -7.66 -0.11 -8.49
N GLY A 85 -8.35 -1.10 -7.91
CA GLY A 85 -9.66 -0.93 -7.31
C GLY A 85 -10.66 -0.20 -8.21
N ARG A 86 -11.33 0.81 -7.67
CA ARG A 86 -12.23 1.70 -8.40
C ARG A 86 -11.57 2.98 -8.92
N SER A 87 -10.27 3.17 -8.68
CA SER A 87 -9.52 4.28 -9.26
C SER A 87 -9.37 4.14 -10.75
N ASP A 88 -9.17 5.25 -11.42
CA ASP A 88 -8.93 5.33 -12.86
C ASP A 88 -7.68 4.51 -13.25
N LYS A 89 -7.73 3.87 -14.43
CA LYS A 89 -6.69 2.97 -14.92
C LYS A 89 -6.17 3.41 -16.27
N PRO A 90 -5.03 4.12 -16.32
CA PRO A 90 -4.32 4.35 -17.57
C PRO A 90 -4.11 3.06 -18.35
N VAL A 91 -4.38 3.11 -19.67
CA VAL A 91 -4.39 1.90 -20.52
C VAL A 91 -2.98 1.41 -20.85
N ARG A 92 -2.04 2.34 -21.00
CA ARG A 92 -0.69 2.00 -21.45
C ARG A 92 0.28 1.90 -20.28
N LYS A 93 1.19 0.94 -20.35
CA LYS A 93 2.23 0.74 -19.34
C LYS A 93 3.11 1.99 -19.17
N GLU A 94 3.40 2.71 -20.26
CA GLU A 94 4.23 3.91 -20.28
C GLU A 94 3.58 5.11 -19.56
N ASP A 95 2.29 5.02 -19.29
CA ASP A 95 1.57 6.02 -18.51
C ASP A 95 1.80 5.88 -17.00
N TYR A 96 2.48 4.82 -16.55
CA TYR A 96 2.84 4.59 -15.16
C TYR A 96 4.31 4.85 -14.92
N SER A 97 4.62 5.62 -13.89
CA SER A 97 5.97 5.72 -13.33
C SER A 97 5.90 5.88 -11.81
N TYR A 98 6.96 5.54 -11.12
CA TYR A 98 7.01 5.70 -9.66
C TYR A 98 6.78 7.16 -9.27
N ALA A 99 7.47 8.09 -9.94
CA ALA A 99 7.29 9.54 -9.70
C ALA A 99 5.84 9.99 -9.86
N ARG A 100 5.14 9.53 -10.91
CA ARG A 100 3.73 9.87 -11.10
C ARG A 100 2.84 9.33 -9.99
N HIS A 101 3.06 8.09 -9.54
CA HIS A 101 2.33 7.53 -8.41
C HIS A 101 2.54 8.34 -7.13
N VAL A 102 3.77 8.81 -6.86
CA VAL A 102 4.05 9.69 -5.72
C VAL A 102 3.27 11.01 -5.85
N ILE A 103 3.25 11.62 -7.04
CA ILE A 103 2.52 12.86 -7.30
C ILE A 103 1.02 12.65 -7.11
N TRP A 104 0.45 11.62 -7.71
CA TRP A 104 -0.97 11.29 -7.60
C TRP A 104 -1.41 11.04 -6.16
N LEU A 105 -0.64 10.22 -5.43
CA LEU A 105 -0.95 9.91 -4.03
C LEU A 105 -0.80 11.14 -3.14
N LYS A 106 0.20 12.00 -3.40
CA LYS A 106 0.42 13.25 -2.65
C LYS A 106 -0.71 14.25 -2.86
N ASP A 107 -1.17 14.41 -4.10
CA ASP A 107 -2.31 15.30 -4.41
C ASP A 107 -3.58 14.77 -3.74
N TRP A 108 -3.90 13.47 -3.92
CA TRP A 108 -5.02 12.84 -3.25
C TRP A 108 -4.94 13.00 -1.71
N PHE A 109 -3.79 12.71 -1.10
CA PHE A 109 -3.58 12.81 0.33
C PHE A 109 -3.84 14.21 0.86
N SER A 110 -3.40 15.22 0.14
CA SER A 110 -3.57 16.63 0.51
C SER A 110 -5.05 17.06 0.48
N GLN A 111 -5.84 16.49 -0.42
CA GLN A 111 -7.27 16.80 -0.56
C GLN A 111 -8.13 15.94 0.39
N ALA A 112 -7.83 14.65 0.51
CA ALA A 112 -8.68 13.69 1.22
C ALA A 112 -8.44 13.65 2.74
N THR A 113 -7.30 14.14 3.21
CA THR A 113 -6.96 14.10 4.64
C THR A 113 -6.68 15.49 5.21
N LYS A 114 -7.07 15.68 6.48
CA LYS A 114 -6.80 16.91 7.24
C LYS A 114 -6.00 16.56 8.49
N GLY A 115 -5.04 17.41 8.83
CA GLY A 115 -4.19 17.20 10.02
C GLY A 115 -3.22 16.02 9.88
N PRO A 116 -2.50 15.70 10.96
CA PRO A 116 -1.62 14.55 11.01
C PRO A 116 -2.39 13.22 11.02
N VAL A 117 -1.80 12.19 10.40
CA VAL A 117 -2.36 10.83 10.34
C VAL A 117 -1.36 9.81 10.88
N THR A 118 -1.85 8.64 11.32
CA THR A 118 -1.01 7.45 11.48
C THR A 118 -1.07 6.62 10.19
N LEU A 119 0.09 6.32 9.63
CA LEU A 119 0.21 5.52 8.42
C LEU A 119 0.40 4.03 8.77
N PHE A 120 -0.38 3.16 8.14
CA PHE A 120 -0.07 1.75 7.94
C PHE A 120 0.11 1.48 6.45
N CYS A 121 1.19 0.81 6.07
CA CYS A 121 1.46 0.53 4.67
C CYS A 121 2.20 -0.79 4.49
N GLN A 122 1.95 -1.45 3.34
CA GLN A 122 2.52 -2.73 2.96
C GLN A 122 2.85 -2.68 1.46
N ASP A 123 3.87 -3.42 1.03
CA ASP A 123 4.30 -3.55 -0.37
C ASP A 123 4.49 -2.16 -1.03
N TRP A 124 3.91 -1.90 -2.19
CA TRP A 124 3.95 -0.61 -2.86
C TRP A 124 3.31 0.53 -2.06
N GLY A 125 2.36 0.21 -1.18
CA GLY A 125 1.86 1.18 -0.22
C GLY A 125 2.96 1.74 0.67
N GLY A 126 3.98 0.92 1.00
CA GLY A 126 5.18 1.37 1.71
C GLY A 126 6.12 2.18 0.83
N LEU A 127 6.40 1.73 -0.40
CA LEU A 127 7.27 2.47 -1.32
C LEU A 127 6.76 3.90 -1.56
N LEU A 128 5.43 4.05 -1.72
CA LEU A 128 4.80 5.34 -1.93
C LEU A 128 4.58 6.11 -0.63
N GLY A 129 4.07 5.43 0.41
CA GLY A 129 3.77 6.04 1.71
C GLY A 129 5.02 6.60 2.39
N LEU A 130 6.16 5.90 2.33
CA LEU A 130 7.42 6.37 2.90
C LEU A 130 7.98 7.60 2.16
N ARG A 131 7.70 7.74 0.86
CA ARG A 131 8.00 8.97 0.10
C ARG A 131 7.15 10.13 0.60
N LEU A 132 5.87 9.90 0.92
CA LEU A 132 5.02 10.92 1.53
C LEU A 132 5.52 11.31 2.93
N VAL A 133 5.87 10.32 3.78
CA VAL A 133 6.43 10.57 5.12
C VAL A 133 7.71 11.42 5.02
N ALA A 134 8.60 11.09 4.09
CA ALA A 134 9.82 11.83 3.88
C ALA A 134 9.58 13.27 3.38
N ASP A 135 8.56 13.47 2.55
CA ASP A 135 8.27 14.79 1.98
C ASP A 135 7.43 15.69 2.89
N MET A 136 6.59 15.10 3.74
CA MET A 136 5.65 15.82 4.60
C MET A 136 5.63 15.22 6.03
N PRO A 137 6.79 15.16 6.72
CA PRO A 137 6.89 14.46 8.01
C PRO A 137 5.96 15.03 9.09
N GLU A 138 5.59 16.31 8.99
CA GLU A 138 4.65 16.96 9.90
C GLU A 138 3.23 16.39 9.79
N ARG A 139 2.86 15.85 8.60
CA ARG A 139 1.54 15.28 8.33
C ARG A 139 1.38 13.85 8.87
N PHE A 140 2.42 13.26 9.45
CA PHE A 140 2.38 11.91 10.01
C PHE A 140 2.70 11.95 11.51
N SER A 141 1.75 11.48 12.34
CA SER A 141 1.93 11.34 13.78
C SER A 141 2.77 10.13 14.12
N GLY A 142 2.58 9.03 13.39
CA GLY A 142 3.30 7.78 13.54
C GLY A 142 3.20 6.92 12.28
N VAL A 143 4.05 5.91 12.18
CA VAL A 143 4.14 5.01 11.03
C VAL A 143 4.27 3.57 11.50
N MET A 144 3.43 2.69 10.97
CA MET A 144 3.63 1.24 11.05
C MET A 144 3.84 0.68 9.63
N VAL A 145 4.98 0.07 9.40
CA VAL A 145 5.30 -0.59 8.13
C VAL A 145 5.23 -2.10 8.27
N SER A 146 4.72 -2.76 7.24
CA SER A 146 4.62 -4.21 7.15
C SER A 146 5.02 -4.67 5.75
N ASN A 147 5.80 -5.74 5.65
CA ASN A 147 6.18 -6.40 4.38
C ASN A 147 6.44 -5.43 3.23
N THR A 148 7.37 -4.51 3.43
CA THR A 148 7.72 -3.45 2.48
C THR A 148 9.18 -3.04 2.58
N GLY A 149 9.61 -2.13 1.72
CA GLY A 149 10.94 -1.53 1.70
C GLY A 149 10.92 -0.18 1.02
N LEU A 150 12.08 0.45 0.97
CA LEU A 150 12.33 1.64 0.14
C LEU A 150 13.65 1.43 -0.62
N PRO A 151 13.64 0.58 -1.67
CA PRO A 151 14.85 0.18 -2.38
C PRO A 151 15.49 1.35 -3.14
N THR A 152 16.82 1.41 -3.08
CA THR A 152 17.64 2.43 -3.75
C THR A 152 18.40 1.87 -4.94
N GLY A 153 18.23 0.57 -5.21
CA GLY A 153 18.99 -0.12 -6.25
C GLY A 153 20.44 -0.44 -5.89
N ASP A 154 20.90 -0.09 -4.68
CA ASP A 154 22.27 -0.34 -4.22
C ASP A 154 22.49 -1.78 -3.72
N HIS A 155 21.41 -2.54 -3.52
CA HIS A 155 21.44 -3.93 -3.08
C HIS A 155 20.74 -4.84 -4.08
N VAL A 156 21.27 -6.05 -4.20
CA VAL A 156 20.65 -7.08 -5.04
C VAL A 156 19.28 -7.45 -4.45
N PRO A 157 18.20 -7.40 -5.23
CA PRO A 157 16.87 -7.84 -4.78
C PRO A 157 16.87 -9.34 -4.44
N SER A 158 15.90 -9.78 -3.62
CA SER A 158 15.72 -11.19 -3.33
C SER A 158 15.41 -12.00 -4.61
N ASP A 159 15.81 -13.26 -4.64
CA ASP A 159 15.48 -14.18 -5.74
C ASP A 159 13.96 -14.30 -5.95
N ALA A 160 13.19 -14.22 -4.86
CA ALA A 160 11.74 -14.23 -4.90
C ALA A 160 11.21 -13.02 -5.68
N PHE A 161 11.75 -11.82 -5.39
CA PHE A 161 11.35 -10.61 -6.12
C PHE A 161 11.77 -10.67 -7.59
N ILE A 162 12.97 -11.14 -7.91
CA ILE A 162 13.44 -11.27 -9.31
C ILE A 162 12.53 -12.22 -10.10
N LYS A 163 12.18 -13.36 -9.52
CA LYS A 163 11.25 -14.33 -10.13
C LYS A 163 9.86 -13.71 -10.33
N TRP A 164 9.35 -13.01 -9.32
CA TRP A 164 8.09 -12.28 -9.38
C TRP A 164 8.09 -11.23 -10.50
N ARG A 165 9.11 -10.36 -10.54
CA ARG A 165 9.25 -9.31 -11.56
C ARG A 165 9.25 -9.90 -12.97
N ARG A 166 9.96 -11.01 -13.20
CA ARG A 166 9.98 -11.70 -14.48
C ARG A 166 8.62 -12.29 -14.81
N PHE A 167 8.02 -13.05 -13.89
CA PHE A 167 6.71 -13.63 -14.07
C PHE A 167 5.65 -12.60 -14.46
N SER A 168 5.62 -11.45 -13.78
CA SER A 168 4.66 -10.38 -14.04
C SER A 168 4.71 -9.84 -15.48
N GLN A 169 5.84 -10.01 -16.18
CA GLN A 169 6.01 -9.58 -17.56
C GLN A 169 5.76 -10.70 -18.58
N ASP A 170 6.18 -11.92 -18.24
CA ASP A 170 6.17 -13.05 -19.19
C ASP A 170 4.79 -13.73 -19.27
N VAL A 171 3.97 -13.65 -18.23
CA VAL A 171 2.66 -14.30 -18.18
C VAL A 171 1.68 -13.66 -19.18
N ALA A 172 1.05 -14.48 -20.05
CA ALA A 172 0.12 -13.98 -21.06
C ALA A 172 -1.14 -13.35 -20.45
N VAL A 173 -1.74 -14.02 -19.46
CA VAL A 173 -2.88 -13.52 -18.66
C VAL A 173 -2.40 -13.33 -17.23
N PHE A 174 -2.49 -12.09 -16.72
CA PHE A 174 -2.04 -11.78 -15.37
C PHE A 174 -3.07 -12.27 -14.35
N PRO A 175 -2.77 -13.33 -13.56
CA PRO A 175 -3.76 -14.01 -12.72
C PRO A 175 -3.81 -13.39 -11.33
N THR A 176 -4.48 -12.23 -11.17
CA THR A 176 -4.46 -11.39 -9.96
C THR A 176 -4.76 -12.18 -8.69
N SER A 177 -5.91 -12.86 -8.64
CA SER A 177 -6.32 -13.61 -7.43
C SER A 177 -5.37 -14.77 -7.12
N THR A 178 -4.86 -15.47 -8.14
CA THR A 178 -3.89 -16.56 -7.97
C THR A 178 -2.57 -16.05 -7.40
N ILE A 179 -2.11 -14.87 -7.83
CA ILE A 179 -0.90 -14.23 -7.28
C ILE A 179 -1.08 -13.97 -5.78
N ILE A 180 -2.22 -13.41 -5.39
CA ILE A 180 -2.52 -13.12 -4.01
C ILE A 180 -2.61 -14.40 -3.19
N GLN A 181 -3.33 -15.43 -3.67
CA GLN A 181 -3.40 -16.73 -3.01
C GLN A 181 -2.02 -17.35 -2.77
N ASN A 182 -1.15 -17.32 -3.77
CA ASN A 182 0.19 -17.91 -3.67
C ASN A 182 1.14 -17.15 -2.74
N ALA A 183 0.79 -15.93 -2.37
CA ALA A 183 1.57 -15.06 -1.50
C ALA A 183 0.94 -14.87 -0.12
N THR A 184 -0.11 -15.64 0.21
CA THR A 184 -0.73 -15.77 1.53
C THR A 184 -0.47 -17.17 2.10
N THR A 185 -0.51 -17.31 3.42
CA THR A 185 -0.47 -18.60 4.13
C THR A 185 -1.88 -19.17 4.30
N THR A 186 -2.89 -18.33 4.26
CA THR A 186 -4.31 -18.67 4.39
C THR A 186 -4.88 -19.09 3.05
N VAL A 187 -5.71 -20.14 3.03
CA VAL A 187 -6.51 -20.48 1.86
C VAL A 187 -7.69 -19.53 1.78
N LEU A 188 -7.70 -18.71 0.73
CA LEU A 188 -8.76 -17.76 0.47
C LEU A 188 -9.96 -18.45 -0.20
N ASP A 189 -11.16 -18.06 0.17
CA ASP A 189 -12.37 -18.57 -0.46
C ASP A 189 -12.62 -17.95 -1.85
N GLU A 190 -13.51 -18.55 -2.61
CA GLU A 190 -13.83 -18.12 -3.98
C GLU A 190 -14.38 -16.69 -4.05
N ALA A 191 -15.12 -16.26 -3.03
CA ALA A 191 -15.67 -14.91 -2.97
C ALA A 191 -14.57 -13.88 -2.78
N THR A 192 -13.62 -14.14 -1.89
CA THR A 192 -12.44 -13.32 -1.67
C THR A 192 -11.56 -13.23 -2.93
N LEU A 193 -11.29 -14.36 -3.59
CA LEU A 193 -10.53 -14.40 -4.83
C LEU A 193 -11.22 -13.58 -5.93
N ALA A 194 -12.54 -13.75 -6.09
CA ALA A 194 -13.32 -12.98 -7.05
C ALA A 194 -13.33 -11.47 -6.74
N ALA A 195 -13.28 -11.07 -5.46
CA ALA A 195 -13.19 -9.68 -5.07
C ALA A 195 -11.85 -9.03 -5.47
N TYR A 196 -10.75 -9.80 -5.47
CA TYR A 196 -9.47 -9.31 -5.97
C TYR A 196 -9.40 -9.23 -7.50
N ASP A 197 -10.15 -10.06 -8.22
CA ASP A 197 -10.25 -9.97 -9.68
C ASP A 197 -11.24 -8.88 -10.16
N ALA A 198 -12.19 -8.48 -9.31
CA ALA A 198 -13.24 -7.52 -9.65
C ALA A 198 -12.75 -6.21 -10.30
N PRO A 199 -11.63 -5.58 -9.86
CA PRO A 199 -11.11 -4.37 -10.51
C PRO A 199 -10.66 -4.56 -11.96
N PHE A 200 -10.45 -5.80 -12.42
CA PHE A 200 -9.76 -6.15 -13.64
C PHE A 200 -10.59 -7.05 -14.55
N PRO A 201 -11.66 -6.52 -15.20
CA PRO A 201 -12.54 -7.33 -16.06
C PRO A 201 -11.81 -8.07 -17.17
N ASP A 202 -10.72 -7.50 -17.70
CA ASP A 202 -9.85 -8.09 -18.69
C ASP A 202 -8.40 -7.54 -18.61
N GLU A 203 -7.52 -7.99 -19.49
CA GLU A 203 -6.08 -7.60 -19.47
C GLU A 203 -5.84 -6.10 -19.71
N SER A 204 -6.74 -5.39 -20.38
CA SER A 204 -6.59 -3.96 -20.64
C SER A 204 -6.61 -3.11 -19.35
N PHE A 205 -7.22 -3.63 -18.26
CA PHE A 205 -7.26 -3.01 -16.96
C PHE A 205 -6.02 -3.27 -16.10
N LYS A 206 -5.10 -4.14 -16.53
CA LYS A 206 -3.96 -4.63 -15.71
C LYS A 206 -2.62 -3.95 -16.02
N ALA A 207 -2.61 -2.89 -16.81
CA ALA A 207 -1.36 -2.18 -17.17
C ALA A 207 -0.60 -1.70 -15.91
N GLY A 208 -1.30 -1.17 -14.90
CA GLY A 208 -0.72 -0.75 -13.63
C GLY A 208 -0.10 -1.93 -12.87
N ALA A 209 -0.84 -3.02 -12.67
CA ALA A 209 -0.35 -4.20 -11.98
C ALA A 209 0.92 -4.77 -12.64
N ARG A 210 0.97 -4.82 -13.97
CA ARG A 210 2.17 -5.26 -14.69
C ARG A 210 3.35 -4.30 -14.56
N MET A 211 3.09 -2.99 -14.38
CA MET A 211 4.17 -2.00 -14.30
C MET A 211 4.81 -1.93 -12.92
N PHE A 212 4.07 -2.11 -11.83
CA PHE A 212 4.61 -1.93 -10.48
C PHE A 212 5.89 -2.73 -10.21
N PRO A 213 6.01 -4.03 -10.54
CA PRO A 213 7.26 -4.77 -10.33
C PRO A 213 8.45 -4.20 -11.11
N ILE A 214 8.21 -3.58 -12.28
CA ILE A 214 9.27 -2.97 -13.11
C ILE A 214 9.72 -1.62 -12.54
N LEU A 215 8.82 -0.88 -11.90
CA LEU A 215 9.12 0.44 -11.35
C LEU A 215 9.97 0.39 -10.07
N VAL A 216 10.10 -0.78 -9.43
CA VAL A 216 10.95 -0.94 -8.24
C VAL A 216 12.42 -0.72 -8.62
N PRO A 217 13.16 0.21 -7.96
CA PRO A 217 14.58 0.39 -8.19
C PRO A 217 15.39 -0.86 -7.84
N THR A 218 15.98 -1.49 -8.86
CA THR A 218 16.82 -2.71 -8.74
C THR A 218 18.26 -2.50 -9.18
N SER A 219 18.59 -1.28 -9.64
CA SER A 219 19.95 -0.85 -9.94
C SER A 219 20.15 0.60 -9.51
N PRO A 220 21.38 1.03 -9.22
CA PRO A 220 21.71 2.42 -8.85
C PRO A 220 21.30 3.45 -9.90
N ASP A 221 21.24 3.06 -11.17
CA ASP A 221 20.91 3.91 -12.32
C ASP A 221 19.40 4.03 -12.56
N ASN A 222 18.56 3.34 -11.79
CA ASN A 222 17.12 3.49 -11.89
C ASN A 222 16.71 4.93 -11.63
N ALA A 223 15.77 5.45 -12.42
CA ALA A 223 15.33 6.84 -12.35
C ALA A 223 14.90 7.28 -10.94
N GLU A 224 14.31 6.37 -10.16
CA GLU A 224 13.83 6.66 -8.79
C GLU A 224 14.82 6.30 -7.68
N ALA A 225 15.96 5.68 -8.00
CA ALA A 225 16.98 5.33 -7.01
C ALA A 225 17.46 6.54 -6.22
N GLN A 226 17.76 7.64 -6.92
CA GLN A 226 18.21 8.88 -6.28
C GLN A 226 17.13 9.52 -5.39
N ALA A 227 15.88 9.51 -5.84
CA ALA A 227 14.78 10.05 -5.07
C ALA A 227 14.50 9.20 -3.79
N ASN A 228 14.67 7.88 -3.86
CA ASN A 228 14.58 7.02 -2.68
C ASN A 228 15.77 7.23 -1.73
N ARG A 229 17.00 7.47 -2.23
CA ARG A 229 18.13 7.86 -1.36
C ARG A 229 17.83 9.17 -0.61
N GLN A 230 17.29 10.18 -1.31
CA GLN A 230 16.89 11.45 -0.67
C GLN A 230 15.79 11.23 0.38
N ALA A 231 14.82 10.35 0.10
CA ALA A 231 13.80 10.00 1.09
C ALA A 231 14.41 9.32 2.33
N TRP A 232 15.40 8.42 2.15
CA TRP A 232 16.13 7.83 3.27
C TRP A 232 16.88 8.87 4.11
N GLU A 233 17.50 9.90 3.52
CA GLU A 233 18.18 10.95 4.31
C GLU A 233 17.19 11.71 5.21
N LYS A 234 15.94 11.88 4.78
CA LYS A 234 14.88 12.47 5.60
C LYS A 234 14.34 11.48 6.64
N LEU A 235 14.13 10.21 6.27
CA LEU A 235 13.68 9.17 7.21
C LEU A 235 14.69 8.90 8.33
N LYS A 236 15.98 9.04 8.09
CA LYS A 236 17.04 9.00 9.12
C LYS A 236 16.95 10.14 10.14
N GLN A 237 16.10 11.13 9.89
CA GLN A 237 15.82 12.24 10.81
C GLN A 237 14.40 12.17 11.39
N TYR A 238 13.62 11.14 11.02
CA TYR A 238 12.24 10.99 11.48
C TYR A 238 12.21 10.42 12.91
N ASN A 239 11.90 11.28 13.90
CA ASN A 239 11.93 10.94 15.33
C ASN A 239 10.55 10.58 15.90
N LYS A 240 9.46 10.76 15.13
CA LYS A 240 8.12 10.36 15.59
C LYS A 240 8.01 8.84 15.60
N PRO A 241 7.09 8.27 16.40
CA PRO A 241 6.95 6.82 16.54
C PRO A 241 6.90 6.10 15.19
N PHE A 242 7.77 5.09 15.05
CA PHE A 242 7.86 4.26 13.85
C PHE A 242 8.02 2.80 14.26
N VAL A 243 7.12 1.92 13.83
CA VAL A 243 7.14 0.52 14.20
C VAL A 243 7.08 -0.40 12.99
N THR A 244 7.66 -1.58 13.11
CA THR A 244 7.62 -2.62 12.08
C THR A 244 6.83 -3.82 12.56
N ALA A 245 5.96 -4.38 11.68
CA ALA A 245 5.18 -5.58 11.92
C ALA A 245 5.25 -6.47 10.66
N PHE A 246 6.29 -7.30 10.54
CA PHE A 246 6.58 -8.08 9.35
C PHE A 246 6.22 -9.55 9.51
N GLY A 247 5.72 -10.16 8.44
CA GLY A 247 5.42 -11.58 8.38
C GLY A 247 6.69 -12.44 8.37
N ASP A 248 6.66 -13.59 9.03
CA ASP A 248 7.77 -14.55 9.03
C ASP A 248 7.85 -15.38 7.74
N SER A 249 6.75 -15.44 7.00
CA SER A 249 6.55 -16.29 5.81
C SER A 249 6.57 -15.53 4.49
N ASP A 250 7.00 -14.25 4.47
CA ASP A 250 7.17 -13.46 3.24
C ASP A 250 8.58 -13.59 2.65
N PRO A 251 8.78 -14.30 1.55
CA PRO A 251 10.11 -14.48 0.95
C PRO A 251 10.60 -13.22 0.20
N VAL A 252 9.72 -12.25 -0.05
CA VAL A 252 10.04 -11.05 -0.83
C VAL A 252 10.73 -10.00 0.02
N THR A 253 10.15 -9.70 1.20
CA THR A 253 10.58 -8.57 2.05
C THR A 253 11.23 -9.00 3.37
N LYS A 254 11.38 -10.30 3.63
CA LYS A 254 11.97 -10.85 4.85
C LYS A 254 13.31 -10.22 5.19
N GLY A 255 13.43 -9.71 6.41
CA GLY A 255 14.65 -9.03 6.89
C GLY A 255 14.66 -7.52 6.59
N GLY A 256 13.72 -7.01 5.79
CA GLY A 256 13.58 -5.59 5.47
C GLY A 256 13.27 -4.72 6.70
N GLU A 257 12.59 -5.28 7.71
CA GLU A 257 12.31 -4.62 8.99
C GLU A 257 13.56 -4.10 9.68
N LYS A 258 14.67 -4.83 9.59
CA LYS A 258 15.94 -4.49 10.24
C LYS A 258 16.54 -3.19 9.71
N VAL A 259 16.30 -2.88 8.43
CA VAL A 259 16.77 -1.63 7.81
C VAL A 259 16.09 -0.43 8.46
N PHE A 260 14.76 -0.48 8.63
CA PHE A 260 14.00 0.57 9.30
C PHE A 260 14.42 0.71 10.77
N GLN A 261 14.49 -0.41 11.50
CA GLN A 261 14.87 -0.44 12.92
C GLN A 261 16.27 0.14 13.16
N LYS A 262 17.18 -0.04 12.21
CA LYS A 262 18.55 0.48 12.28
C LYS A 262 18.66 1.95 11.91
N LEU A 263 17.90 2.40 10.91
CA LEU A 263 18.14 3.70 10.27
C LEU A 263 17.15 4.80 10.68
N VAL A 264 15.94 4.44 11.15
CA VAL A 264 14.90 5.42 11.48
C VAL A 264 14.88 5.64 13.00
N PRO A 265 15.25 6.84 13.50
CA PRO A 265 15.30 7.11 14.95
C PRO A 265 13.97 6.87 15.67
N GLY A 266 12.85 7.09 15.01
CA GLY A 266 11.52 6.82 15.54
C GLY A 266 11.24 5.35 15.90
N CYS A 267 12.11 4.42 15.48
CA CYS A 267 12.05 3.00 15.87
C CYS A 267 12.61 2.74 17.28
N ASN A 268 13.42 3.65 17.81
CA ASN A 268 14.09 3.43 19.09
C ASN A 268 13.08 3.28 20.24
N GLY A 269 13.18 2.18 20.99
CA GLY A 269 12.30 1.90 22.12
C GLY A 269 10.89 1.44 21.75
N MET A 270 10.61 1.23 20.45
CA MET A 270 9.31 0.74 19.98
C MET A 270 9.22 -0.80 20.05
N ALA A 271 8.01 -1.31 20.27
CA ALA A 271 7.71 -2.74 20.30
C ALA A 271 7.51 -3.28 18.88
N HIS A 272 8.62 -3.56 18.17
CA HIS A 272 8.58 -4.22 16.87
C HIS A 272 8.08 -5.66 16.99
N THR A 273 7.30 -6.10 16.02
CA THR A 273 6.67 -7.43 16.06
C THR A 273 6.96 -8.21 14.78
N GLN A 274 7.39 -9.47 14.95
CA GLN A 274 7.32 -10.45 13.87
C GLN A 274 5.96 -11.16 13.94
N ILE A 275 5.28 -11.25 12.83
CA ILE A 275 3.94 -11.83 12.71
C ILE A 275 4.07 -13.25 12.21
N GLU A 276 3.78 -14.20 13.07
CA GLU A 276 3.77 -15.64 12.76
C GLU A 276 2.67 -15.95 11.74
N ASN A 277 2.98 -16.85 10.81
CA ASN A 277 2.10 -17.27 9.72
C ASN A 277 1.61 -16.09 8.85
N GLY A 278 2.41 -15.04 8.71
CA GLY A 278 2.14 -13.92 7.84
C GLY A 278 2.91 -14.06 6.53
N GLY A 279 2.21 -14.31 5.42
CA GLY A 279 2.75 -14.26 4.05
C GLY A 279 2.94 -12.82 3.58
N HIS A 280 3.14 -12.63 2.27
CA HIS A 280 3.35 -11.29 1.71
C HIS A 280 2.12 -10.40 1.89
N PHE A 281 0.92 -10.89 1.59
CA PHE A 281 -0.34 -10.17 1.87
C PHE A 281 -0.82 -10.48 3.29
N ILE A 282 -0.02 -10.06 4.24
CA ILE A 282 -0.16 -10.34 5.67
C ILE A 282 -1.52 -9.93 6.26
N GLN A 283 -2.20 -8.97 5.63
CA GLN A 283 -3.55 -8.53 6.02
C GLN A 283 -4.60 -9.62 5.78
N GLU A 284 -4.36 -10.51 4.81
CA GLU A 284 -5.21 -11.69 4.60
C GLU A 284 -5.00 -12.73 5.69
N ASP A 285 -3.76 -12.92 6.09
CA ASP A 285 -3.39 -13.94 7.06
C ASP A 285 -3.67 -13.51 8.51
N GLN A 286 -3.34 -12.26 8.84
CA GLN A 286 -3.29 -11.75 10.23
C GLN A 286 -3.90 -10.35 10.35
N GLY A 287 -4.92 -10.02 9.55
CA GLY A 287 -5.48 -8.66 9.47
C GLY A 287 -5.97 -8.10 10.80
N GLU A 288 -6.75 -8.87 11.57
CA GLU A 288 -7.24 -8.44 12.88
C GLU A 288 -6.11 -8.25 13.89
N ARG A 289 -5.10 -9.13 13.86
CA ARG A 289 -3.91 -9.01 14.71
C ARG A 289 -3.13 -7.74 14.40
N LEU A 290 -2.92 -7.43 13.11
CA LEU A 290 -2.28 -6.19 12.67
C LEU A 290 -3.06 -4.95 13.09
N ALA A 291 -4.39 -4.97 12.96
CA ALA A 291 -5.24 -3.88 13.40
C ALA A 291 -5.12 -3.64 14.90
N ASN A 292 -5.17 -4.70 15.72
CA ASN A 292 -5.00 -4.60 17.17
C ASN A 292 -3.62 -4.06 17.57
N LEU A 293 -2.55 -4.48 16.88
CA LEU A 293 -1.20 -3.93 17.09
C LEU A 293 -1.14 -2.44 16.75
N LEU A 294 -1.81 -2.03 15.67
CA LEU A 294 -1.89 -0.62 15.26
C LEU A 294 -2.69 0.22 16.27
N VAL A 295 -3.80 -0.32 16.82
CA VAL A 295 -4.55 0.29 17.93
C VAL A 295 -3.65 0.52 19.13
N GLN A 296 -2.95 -0.54 19.58
CA GLN A 296 -2.02 -0.47 20.72
C GLN A 296 -0.88 0.54 20.47
N PHE A 297 -0.32 0.55 19.27
CA PHE A 297 0.71 1.49 18.86
C PHE A 297 0.25 2.94 19.01
N ILE A 298 -0.93 3.28 18.48
CA ILE A 298 -1.49 4.64 18.54
C ILE A 298 -1.79 5.04 20.00
N GLN A 299 -2.40 4.14 20.78
CA GLN A 299 -2.76 4.40 22.17
C GLN A 299 -1.53 4.57 23.08
N ASN A 300 -0.54 3.68 22.95
CA ASN A 300 0.67 3.70 23.78
C ASN A 300 1.57 4.90 23.48
N THR A 301 1.54 5.40 22.26
CA THR A 301 2.32 6.57 21.84
C THR A 301 1.52 7.88 21.94
N GLN A 302 0.27 7.83 22.43
CA GLN A 302 -0.61 8.98 22.60
C GLN A 302 -0.75 9.84 21.31
N LEU A 303 -0.72 9.19 20.15
CA LEU A 303 -0.93 9.86 18.88
C LEU A 303 -2.38 10.36 18.79
N LYS A 304 -2.53 11.68 18.63
CA LYS A 304 -3.82 12.37 18.52
C LYS A 304 -3.88 13.19 17.25
#